data_e131c7bffa1d5f511180e3f315ab3fc2
#
_entry.id   e131c7bffa1d5f511180e3f315ab3fc2
#
_cell.length_a   1.000
_cell.length_b   1.000
_cell.length_c   1.000
_cell.angle_alpha   90.00
_cell.angle_beta   90.00
_cell.angle_gamma   90.00
#
_symmetry.space_group_name_H-M   'P 1'
#
loop_
_entity.id
_entity.type
_entity.pdbx_description
1 polymer ?
#
loop_
_entity_poly.entity_id
_entity_poly.type
_entity_poly.pdbx_seq_one_letter_code
_entity_poly.pdbx_strand_id
1 'polypeptide(L)'
;MKRKIAKVLVMALLGLQLIGCSNQKKENTEEVKEIYFEDINADEYVTLGEYKGLQVVSNQKTITDEDVDGYIEYMLTMTPGEKEEITNRDVVANGDVANIDYVGKKDGVAFDGGTAEGYDLGIGSGSFIPGFEEGLVGVKVGETVDLELTFPETYPAADLAGAEVVFTVTVNSISKEIKPEFNDDFVAGLGIENVSTTEEYHAYLKKAMEESEKAYALQEMQTQLLTMATDNATVSGKPQELVDKFYQINMDNMTYEASAYGMDLMSYVNARFGLDEEGFETETVAAAEESAVQALVCLKIARDENIVVTEEDVKAAVENDYAAYGYPSVEEFKATVDMNKYKDNLLLNKVVDFLMENATITEVPEITE
;
A
#
# COMPACT_ATOMS: atom_id res chain seq x y z
N MET A 1 16.28 -9.15 1.88
CA MET A 1 15.48 -7.94 2.11
C MET A 1 15.83 -6.81 1.14
N LYS A 2 17.12 -6.41 0.99
CA LYS A 2 17.57 -5.31 0.09
C LYS A 2 17.06 -5.40 -1.37
N ARG A 3 17.01 -6.59 -1.98
CA ARG A 3 16.45 -6.78 -3.35
C ARG A 3 14.93 -6.56 -3.50
N LYS A 4 14.18 -6.37 -2.39
CA LYS A 4 12.72 -6.15 -2.46
C LYS A 4 12.34 -4.68 -2.70
N ILE A 5 13.17 -3.73 -2.27
CA ILE A 5 12.86 -2.29 -2.41
C ILE A 5 13.14 -1.82 -3.83
N ALA A 6 14.29 -2.18 -4.39
CA ALA A 6 14.58 -1.90 -5.80
C ALA A 6 13.44 -2.43 -6.71
N LYS A 7 12.90 -3.64 -6.44
CA LYS A 7 11.76 -4.18 -7.19
C LYS A 7 10.46 -3.41 -6.99
N VAL A 8 10.19 -2.86 -5.80
CA VAL A 8 8.98 -2.04 -5.55
C VAL A 8 9.11 -0.68 -6.24
N LEU A 9 10.29 -0.07 -6.24
CA LEU A 9 10.54 1.22 -6.91
C LEU A 9 10.61 1.08 -8.44
N VAL A 10 11.14 -0.04 -8.96
CA VAL A 10 11.20 -0.32 -10.41
C VAL A 10 9.81 -0.69 -10.98
N MET A 11 8.92 -1.31 -10.21
CA MET A 11 7.53 -1.52 -10.63
C MET A 11 6.76 -0.21 -10.89
N ALA A 12 7.30 0.95 -10.46
CA ALA A 12 6.73 2.25 -10.76
C ALA A 12 6.73 2.62 -12.26
N LEU A 13 7.53 1.96 -13.11
CA LEU A 13 7.49 2.19 -14.56
C LEU A 13 6.19 1.72 -15.21
N LEU A 14 5.61 0.61 -14.74
CA LEU A 14 4.38 0.01 -15.28
C LEU A 14 3.12 0.46 -14.55
N GLY A 15 3.29 0.99 -13.34
CA GLY A 15 2.22 1.49 -12.49
C GLY A 15 2.37 2.98 -12.16
N LEU A 16 2.90 3.78 -13.10
CA LEU A 16 3.03 5.23 -12.92
C LEU A 16 1.65 5.83 -12.62
N GLN A 17 1.27 5.72 -11.36
CA GLN A 17 0.22 6.58 -10.85
C GLN A 17 0.74 8.00 -11.02
N LEU A 18 0.07 8.76 -11.85
CA LEU A 18 0.20 10.20 -11.92
C LEU A 18 -0.29 10.77 -10.59
N ILE A 19 0.50 10.52 -9.53
CA ILE A 19 0.23 11.09 -8.23
C ILE A 19 0.47 12.57 -8.39
N GLY A 20 -0.60 13.28 -8.20
CA GLY A 20 -0.83 14.65 -8.53
C GLY A 20 0.40 15.52 -8.36
N CYS A 21 0.67 16.30 -9.39
CA CYS A 21 1.39 17.54 -9.27
C CYS A 21 0.63 18.43 -8.28
N SER A 22 0.77 18.17 -6.97
CA SER A 22 0.39 19.17 -6.00
C SER A 22 1.32 20.36 -6.26
N ASN A 23 0.73 21.51 -6.54
CA ASN A 23 1.38 22.82 -6.53
C ASN A 23 1.93 23.15 -5.12
N GLN A 24 2.77 22.30 -4.56
CA GLN A 24 3.59 22.70 -3.43
C GLN A 24 4.71 23.58 -4.00
N LYS A 25 4.68 24.84 -3.64
CA LYS A 25 5.77 25.78 -3.90
C LYS A 25 7.07 25.11 -3.46
N LYS A 26 7.93 24.78 -4.44
CA LYS A 26 9.31 24.37 -4.22
C LYS A 26 10.03 25.49 -3.48
N GLU A 27 10.32 25.27 -2.20
CA GLU A 27 11.36 26.05 -1.51
C GLU A 27 12.71 25.49 -1.95
N ASN A 28 13.44 26.30 -2.72
CA ASN A 28 14.88 26.27 -2.96
C ASN A 28 15.54 24.87 -3.17
N THR A 29 15.28 24.25 -4.32
CA THR A 29 16.22 23.30 -4.93
C THR A 29 16.60 23.83 -6.32
N GLU A 30 17.85 23.61 -6.75
CA GLU A 30 18.30 23.92 -8.12
C GLU A 30 17.26 23.39 -9.11
N GLU A 31 16.87 24.20 -10.11
CA GLU A 31 15.91 23.80 -11.14
C GLU A 31 16.48 22.57 -11.89
N VAL A 32 16.02 21.39 -11.51
CA VAL A 32 16.28 20.19 -12.32
C VAL A 32 15.62 20.43 -13.67
N LYS A 33 16.42 20.49 -14.72
CA LYS A 33 15.93 20.66 -16.08
C LYS A 33 15.01 19.49 -16.42
N GLU A 34 13.72 19.74 -16.59
CA GLU A 34 12.78 18.70 -17.03
C GLU A 34 13.19 18.16 -18.39
N ILE A 35 13.25 16.84 -18.52
CA ILE A 35 13.52 16.13 -19.77
C ILE A 35 12.30 15.27 -20.13
N TYR A 36 11.91 15.32 -21.40
CA TYR A 36 10.87 14.47 -21.95
C TYR A 36 11.45 13.43 -22.90
N PHE A 37 10.72 12.35 -23.13
CA PHE A 37 11.23 11.24 -23.95
C PHE A 37 11.49 11.65 -25.41
N GLU A 38 10.78 12.65 -25.90
CA GLU A 38 11.02 13.21 -27.25
C GLU A 38 12.38 13.89 -27.39
N ASP A 39 12.98 14.34 -26.27
CA ASP A 39 14.30 14.98 -26.24
C ASP A 39 15.45 13.95 -26.24
N ILE A 40 15.16 12.66 -26.07
CA ILE A 40 16.16 11.61 -25.87
C ILE A 40 16.42 10.85 -27.18
N ASN A 41 17.66 10.84 -27.62
CA ASN A 41 18.08 9.98 -28.73
C ASN A 41 18.59 8.63 -28.22
N ALA A 42 17.68 7.65 -28.06
CA ALA A 42 18.03 6.33 -27.54
C ALA A 42 19.05 5.55 -28.42
N ASP A 43 19.20 5.89 -29.69
CA ASP A 43 20.22 5.27 -30.57
C ASP A 43 21.65 5.51 -30.12
N GLU A 44 21.88 6.57 -29.35
CA GLU A 44 23.23 6.89 -28.80
C GLU A 44 23.62 5.96 -27.64
N TYR A 45 22.63 5.35 -26.99
CA TYR A 45 22.82 4.62 -25.75
C TYR A 45 22.52 3.13 -25.88
N VAL A 46 21.59 2.71 -26.76
CA VAL A 46 21.03 1.36 -26.76
C VAL A 46 21.26 0.64 -28.08
N THR A 47 21.77 -0.59 -27.97
CA THR A 47 21.70 -1.60 -29.00
C THR A 47 20.77 -2.71 -28.52
N LEU A 48 19.62 -2.92 -29.19
CA LEU A 48 18.66 -3.93 -28.81
C LEU A 48 19.21 -5.34 -29.07
N GLY A 49 18.89 -6.25 -28.15
CA GLY A 49 19.00 -7.69 -28.34
C GLY A 49 17.66 -8.28 -28.80
N GLU A 50 17.36 -9.49 -28.34
CA GLU A 50 16.07 -10.15 -28.60
C GLU A 50 15.00 -9.56 -27.67
N TYR A 51 13.94 -8.98 -28.24
CA TYR A 51 12.79 -8.43 -27.53
C TYR A 51 11.43 -8.87 -28.09
N LYS A 52 11.43 -9.64 -29.18
CA LYS A 52 10.25 -10.31 -29.74
C LYS A 52 10.35 -11.81 -29.53
N GLY A 53 9.21 -12.47 -29.37
CA GLY A 53 9.18 -13.92 -29.14
C GLY A 53 9.69 -14.36 -27.76
N LEU A 54 9.82 -13.41 -26.82
CA LEU A 54 10.19 -13.72 -25.45
C LEU A 54 9.16 -14.66 -24.82
N GLN A 55 9.64 -15.61 -24.01
CA GLN A 55 8.78 -16.56 -23.33
C GLN A 55 8.54 -16.09 -21.91
N VAL A 56 7.28 -15.91 -21.56
CA VAL A 56 6.86 -15.52 -20.21
C VAL A 56 5.84 -16.50 -19.67
N VAL A 57 5.88 -16.71 -18.36
CA VAL A 57 4.97 -17.61 -17.67
C VAL A 57 3.93 -16.80 -16.91
N SER A 58 2.65 -17.09 -17.16
CA SER A 58 1.57 -16.56 -16.35
C SER A 58 1.41 -17.37 -15.07
N ASN A 59 1.54 -16.72 -13.93
CA ASN A 59 1.34 -17.32 -12.60
C ASN A 59 -0.08 -17.02 -12.06
N GLN A 60 -1.03 -16.72 -12.95
CA GLN A 60 -2.41 -16.42 -12.55
C GLN A 60 -3.00 -17.61 -11.79
N LYS A 61 -3.46 -17.36 -10.57
CA LYS A 61 -4.13 -18.38 -9.76
C LYS A 61 -5.61 -18.44 -10.09
N THR A 62 -6.18 -19.63 -10.03
CA THR A 62 -7.63 -19.79 -10.04
C THR A 62 -8.18 -19.46 -8.66
N ILE A 63 -9.15 -18.56 -8.59
CA ILE A 63 -9.84 -18.22 -7.33
C ILE A 63 -10.91 -19.26 -7.06
N THR A 64 -10.77 -19.98 -5.97
CA THR A 64 -11.72 -20.99 -5.52
C THR A 64 -12.78 -20.39 -4.59
N ASP A 65 -13.87 -21.12 -4.36
CA ASP A 65 -14.87 -20.72 -3.36
C ASP A 65 -14.27 -20.70 -1.95
N GLU A 66 -13.31 -21.58 -1.65
CA GLU A 66 -12.59 -21.60 -0.38
C GLU A 66 -11.75 -20.34 -0.15
N ASP A 67 -11.13 -19.78 -1.20
CA ASP A 67 -10.41 -18.50 -1.11
C ASP A 67 -11.37 -17.35 -0.76
N VAL A 68 -12.57 -17.36 -1.35
CA VAL A 68 -13.61 -16.36 -1.07
C VAL A 68 -14.13 -16.50 0.36
N ASP A 69 -14.43 -17.72 0.79
CA ASP A 69 -14.86 -18.01 2.17
C ASP A 69 -13.81 -17.58 3.19
N GLY A 70 -12.54 -17.89 2.93
CA GLY A 70 -11.43 -17.46 3.80
C GLY A 70 -11.30 -15.95 3.88
N TYR A 71 -11.53 -15.24 2.78
CA TYR A 71 -11.54 -13.77 2.79
C TYR A 71 -12.72 -13.21 3.61
N ILE A 72 -13.91 -13.80 3.46
CA ILE A 72 -15.11 -13.42 4.24
C ILE A 72 -14.86 -13.62 5.74
N GLU A 73 -14.31 -14.77 6.14
CA GLU A 73 -13.96 -15.05 7.52
C GLU A 73 -12.96 -14.02 8.06
N TYR A 74 -11.89 -13.74 7.30
CA TYR A 74 -10.91 -12.72 7.66
C TYR A 74 -11.55 -11.34 7.83
N MET A 75 -12.40 -10.92 6.89
CA MET A 75 -13.11 -9.64 6.96
C MET A 75 -13.99 -9.54 8.21
N LEU A 76 -14.72 -10.61 8.55
CA LEU A 76 -15.54 -10.65 9.77
C LEU A 76 -14.70 -10.53 11.04
N THR A 77 -13.48 -11.09 11.09
CA THR A 77 -12.59 -10.93 12.25
C THR A 77 -12.14 -9.49 12.42
N MET A 78 -11.98 -8.75 11.31
CA MET A 78 -11.55 -7.34 11.30
C MET A 78 -12.70 -6.36 11.47
N THR A 79 -13.94 -6.79 11.27
CA THR A 79 -15.12 -5.94 11.47
C THR A 79 -15.41 -5.82 12.97
N PRO A 80 -15.46 -4.58 13.52
CA PRO A 80 -15.84 -4.37 14.91
C PRO A 80 -17.22 -4.96 15.20
N GLY A 81 -17.32 -5.70 16.29
CA GLY A 81 -18.59 -6.25 16.75
C GLY A 81 -19.45 -5.20 17.44
N GLU A 82 -20.74 -5.49 17.55
CA GLU A 82 -21.64 -4.70 18.39
C GLU A 82 -21.34 -4.99 19.88
N LYS A 83 -21.46 -3.95 20.71
CA LYS A 83 -21.28 -4.10 22.16
C LYS A 83 -22.63 -4.30 22.83
N GLU A 84 -22.80 -5.45 23.48
CA GLU A 84 -23.94 -5.74 24.33
C GLU A 84 -23.55 -5.59 25.79
N GLU A 85 -24.24 -4.70 26.53
CA GLU A 85 -23.97 -4.48 27.95
C GLU A 85 -24.28 -5.74 28.76
N ILE A 86 -23.35 -6.13 29.64
CA ILE A 86 -23.52 -7.28 30.55
C ILE A 86 -24.22 -6.80 31.81
N THR A 87 -25.49 -7.16 31.94
CA THR A 87 -26.32 -6.75 33.11
C THR A 87 -26.55 -7.84 34.14
N ASN A 88 -26.16 -9.08 33.84
CA ASN A 88 -26.38 -10.26 34.72
C ASN A 88 -25.24 -10.52 35.69
N ARG A 89 -24.16 -9.75 35.66
CA ARG A 89 -23.03 -9.74 36.60
C ARG A 89 -22.41 -8.32 36.62
N ASP A 90 -21.68 -8.04 37.71
CA ASP A 90 -21.03 -6.74 37.93
C ASP A 90 -19.49 -6.85 38.05
N VAL A 91 -18.91 -7.99 37.65
CA VAL A 91 -17.49 -8.29 37.80
C VAL A 91 -16.84 -8.49 36.44
N VAL A 92 -15.71 -7.88 36.22
CA VAL A 92 -14.90 -8.02 34.97
C VAL A 92 -14.42 -9.48 34.84
N ALA A 93 -14.54 -10.03 33.65
CA ALA A 93 -14.01 -11.35 33.31
C ALA A 93 -13.18 -11.30 32.02
N ASN A 94 -12.34 -12.30 31.81
CA ASN A 94 -11.59 -12.44 30.56
C ASN A 94 -12.54 -12.58 29.36
N GLY A 95 -12.26 -11.84 28.29
CA GLY A 95 -13.09 -11.78 27.08
C GLY A 95 -14.17 -10.69 27.12
N ASP A 96 -14.29 -9.93 28.22
CA ASP A 96 -15.16 -8.75 28.25
C ASP A 96 -14.51 -7.54 27.56
N VAL A 97 -15.35 -6.58 27.18
CA VAL A 97 -14.92 -5.21 26.92
C VAL A 97 -15.29 -4.38 28.16
N ALA A 98 -14.28 -3.96 28.92
CA ALA A 98 -14.46 -3.08 30.05
C ALA A 98 -14.32 -1.62 29.63
N ASN A 99 -15.36 -0.80 29.88
CA ASN A 99 -15.25 0.64 29.75
C ASN A 99 -14.59 1.18 31.01
N ILE A 100 -13.43 1.83 30.85
CA ILE A 100 -12.59 2.26 31.96
C ILE A 100 -12.17 3.72 31.87
N ASP A 101 -11.97 4.32 33.05
CA ASP A 101 -11.17 5.54 33.18
C ASP A 101 -9.85 5.16 33.82
N TYR A 102 -8.73 5.69 33.32
CA TYR A 102 -7.45 5.41 33.93
C TYR A 102 -6.51 6.61 34.00
N VAL A 103 -5.66 6.64 35.00
CA VAL A 103 -4.58 7.61 35.19
C VAL A 103 -3.31 6.89 35.57
N GLY A 104 -2.32 6.84 34.68
CA GLY A 104 -0.99 6.30 34.92
C GLY A 104 -0.04 7.34 35.52
N LYS A 105 0.67 6.97 36.56
CA LYS A 105 1.65 7.84 37.24
C LYS A 105 2.98 7.13 37.39
N LYS A 106 4.06 7.85 37.11
CA LYS A 106 5.44 7.46 37.40
C LYS A 106 5.94 8.39 38.51
N ASP A 107 6.45 7.83 39.58
CA ASP A 107 6.89 8.59 40.78
C ASP A 107 5.81 9.56 41.31
N GLY A 108 4.54 9.19 41.18
CA GLY A 108 3.40 10.00 41.62
C GLY A 108 2.97 11.11 40.65
N VAL A 109 3.64 11.27 39.49
CA VAL A 109 3.34 12.26 38.46
C VAL A 109 2.71 11.57 37.25
N ALA A 110 1.57 12.09 36.78
CA ALA A 110 0.95 11.59 35.54
C ALA A 110 1.87 11.82 34.32
N PHE A 111 1.93 10.84 33.42
CA PHE A 111 2.74 10.92 32.21
C PHE A 111 1.85 11.00 30.94
N ASP A 112 2.42 11.53 29.88
CA ASP A 112 1.71 11.68 28.61
C ASP A 112 1.31 10.31 28.02
N GLY A 113 0.06 10.20 27.52
CA GLY A 113 -0.52 8.95 27.05
C GLY A 113 -0.97 7.98 28.14
N GLY A 114 -0.73 8.30 29.43
CA GLY A 114 -1.13 7.48 30.57
C GLY A 114 -2.54 7.75 31.10
N THR A 115 -3.35 8.62 30.46
CA THR A 115 -4.68 8.99 30.98
C THR A 115 -5.73 8.91 29.89
N ALA A 116 -6.86 8.28 30.18
CA ALA A 116 -8.07 8.33 29.35
C ALA A 116 -9.33 8.18 30.20
N GLU A 117 -10.45 8.67 29.68
CA GLU A 117 -11.79 8.49 30.22
C GLU A 117 -12.67 7.76 29.21
N GLY A 118 -13.49 6.82 29.66
CA GLY A 118 -14.43 6.07 28.81
C GLY A 118 -13.75 5.16 27.77
N TYR A 119 -12.53 4.71 28.05
CA TYR A 119 -11.79 3.83 27.14
C TYR A 119 -12.34 2.40 27.19
N ASP A 120 -12.66 1.84 26.03
CA ASP A 120 -13.12 0.45 25.90
C ASP A 120 -11.94 -0.51 25.73
N LEU A 121 -11.64 -1.28 26.77
CA LEU A 121 -10.53 -2.22 26.81
C LEU A 121 -11.03 -3.67 26.73
N GLY A 122 -10.57 -4.39 25.71
CA GLY A 122 -10.77 -5.84 25.61
C GLY A 122 -9.90 -6.60 26.65
N ILE A 123 -10.53 -7.24 27.60
CA ILE A 123 -9.82 -7.99 28.65
C ILE A 123 -9.27 -9.30 28.11
N GLY A 124 -7.95 -9.42 28.06
CA GLY A 124 -7.21 -10.53 27.45
C GLY A 124 -6.77 -10.24 26.00
N SER A 125 -6.92 -9.00 25.53
CA SER A 125 -6.48 -8.59 24.19
C SER A 125 -4.96 -8.44 24.06
N GLY A 126 -4.25 -8.19 25.16
CA GLY A 126 -2.82 -7.88 25.17
C GLY A 126 -2.47 -6.51 24.61
N SER A 127 -3.44 -5.59 24.52
CA SER A 127 -3.25 -4.25 24.00
C SER A 127 -2.59 -3.28 24.99
N PHE A 128 -2.62 -3.63 26.28
CA PHE A 128 -1.97 -2.89 27.36
C PHE A 128 -0.71 -3.60 27.85
N ILE A 129 0.06 -2.91 28.69
CA ILE A 129 1.27 -3.50 29.30
C ILE A 129 0.91 -4.71 30.18
N PRO A 130 1.82 -5.72 30.27
CA PRO A 130 1.56 -6.93 31.02
C PRO A 130 1.13 -6.64 32.45
N GLY A 131 0.08 -7.33 32.91
CA GLY A 131 -0.50 -7.17 34.23
C GLY A 131 -1.65 -6.19 34.33
N PHE A 132 -1.86 -5.32 33.33
CA PHE A 132 -2.94 -4.32 33.37
C PHE A 132 -4.32 -4.99 33.20
N GLU A 133 -4.50 -5.78 32.17
CA GLU A 133 -5.78 -6.44 31.88
C GLU A 133 -6.07 -7.54 32.90
N GLU A 134 -5.06 -8.29 33.29
CA GLU A 134 -5.15 -9.33 34.32
C GLU A 134 -5.53 -8.74 35.68
N GLY A 135 -5.02 -7.54 36.00
CA GLY A 135 -5.32 -6.85 37.26
C GLY A 135 -6.76 -6.35 37.37
N LEU A 136 -7.46 -6.24 36.21
CA LEU A 136 -8.86 -5.87 36.19
C LEU A 136 -9.82 -7.05 36.33
N VAL A 137 -9.35 -8.29 36.10
CA VAL A 137 -10.20 -9.47 36.24
C VAL A 137 -10.64 -9.62 37.70
N GLY A 138 -11.95 -9.66 37.93
CA GLY A 138 -12.54 -9.73 39.24
C GLY A 138 -12.89 -8.39 39.89
N VAL A 139 -12.51 -7.26 39.27
CA VAL A 139 -12.90 -5.90 39.69
C VAL A 139 -14.37 -5.68 39.36
N LYS A 140 -15.08 -4.96 40.23
CA LYS A 140 -16.51 -4.67 40.04
C LYS A 140 -16.74 -3.40 39.27
N VAL A 141 -17.85 -3.36 38.54
CA VAL A 141 -18.35 -2.13 37.94
C VAL A 141 -18.57 -1.07 39.03
N GLY A 142 -18.05 0.12 38.79
CA GLY A 142 -18.02 1.26 39.71
C GLY A 142 -16.86 1.22 40.73
N GLU A 143 -16.02 0.18 40.73
CA GLU A 143 -14.84 0.09 41.60
C GLU A 143 -13.63 0.78 40.95
N THR A 144 -12.79 1.38 41.81
CA THR A 144 -11.50 1.94 41.45
C THR A 144 -10.39 1.14 42.09
N VAL A 145 -9.40 0.74 41.31
CA VAL A 145 -8.25 -0.04 41.77
C VAL A 145 -6.94 0.61 41.33
N ASP A 146 -5.89 0.41 42.14
CA ASP A 146 -4.54 0.79 41.75
C ASP A 146 -3.78 -0.45 41.31
N LEU A 147 -3.23 -0.39 40.09
CA LEU A 147 -2.41 -1.44 39.47
C LEU A 147 -0.95 -1.00 39.49
N GLU A 148 -0.12 -1.69 40.27
CA GLU A 148 1.34 -1.50 40.28
C GLU A 148 1.96 -2.34 39.16
N LEU A 149 2.51 -1.69 38.14
CA LEU A 149 2.97 -2.33 36.89
C LEU A 149 4.37 -1.85 36.54
N THR A 150 5.05 -2.61 35.67
CA THR A 150 6.34 -2.25 35.12
C THR A 150 6.26 -2.27 33.57
N PHE A 151 6.66 -1.20 32.93
CA PHE A 151 6.78 -1.16 31.46
C PHE A 151 7.84 -2.17 31.00
N PRO A 152 7.62 -2.86 29.86
CA PRO A 152 8.65 -3.69 29.25
C PRO A 152 9.93 -2.89 28.94
N GLU A 153 11.10 -3.53 29.08
CA GLU A 153 12.40 -2.93 28.73
C GLU A 153 12.48 -2.49 27.26
N THR A 154 11.68 -3.11 26.40
CA THR A 154 11.61 -2.82 24.95
C THR A 154 10.52 -1.80 24.60
N TYR A 155 9.93 -1.11 25.59
CA TYR A 155 8.88 -0.15 25.33
C TYR A 155 9.40 1.04 24.49
N PRO A 156 8.66 1.51 23.44
CA PRO A 156 9.17 2.50 22.51
C PRO A 156 9.55 3.86 23.14
N ALA A 157 8.81 4.28 24.18
CA ALA A 157 9.15 5.50 24.92
C ALA A 157 10.28 5.23 25.91
N ALA A 158 11.47 5.74 25.62
CA ALA A 158 12.70 5.47 26.36
C ALA A 158 12.64 5.91 27.84
N ASP A 159 11.85 6.91 28.18
CA ASP A 159 11.62 7.40 29.54
C ASP A 159 10.67 6.51 30.37
N LEU A 160 9.93 5.64 29.71
CA LEU A 160 9.01 4.68 30.31
C LEU A 160 9.58 3.23 30.30
N ALA A 161 10.50 2.89 29.40
CA ALA A 161 11.07 1.55 29.30
C ALA A 161 11.65 1.09 30.66
N GLY A 162 11.19 -0.07 31.18
CA GLY A 162 11.57 -0.63 32.44
C GLY A 162 11.08 0.15 33.67
N ALA A 163 10.26 1.21 33.50
CA ALA A 163 9.81 2.04 34.61
C ALA A 163 8.67 1.38 35.40
N GLU A 164 8.74 1.51 36.73
CA GLU A 164 7.62 1.17 37.62
C GLU A 164 6.59 2.32 37.62
N VAL A 165 5.32 1.95 37.49
CA VAL A 165 4.20 2.90 37.41
C VAL A 165 3.00 2.40 38.19
N VAL A 166 2.12 3.32 38.53
CA VAL A 166 0.83 2.98 39.17
C VAL A 166 -0.28 3.52 38.27
N PHE A 167 -1.17 2.64 37.82
CA PHE A 167 -2.41 3.03 37.14
C PHE A 167 -3.57 2.95 38.12
N THR A 168 -4.20 4.11 38.35
CA THR A 168 -5.49 4.17 39.04
C THR A 168 -6.57 4.00 37.99
N VAL A 169 -7.33 2.88 38.05
CA VAL A 169 -8.31 2.48 37.06
C VAL A 169 -9.70 2.36 37.66
N THR A 170 -10.69 3.00 37.07
CA THR A 170 -12.12 2.87 37.44
C THR A 170 -12.84 2.08 36.33
N VAL A 171 -13.60 1.04 36.71
CA VAL A 171 -14.42 0.28 35.77
C VAL A 171 -15.82 0.92 35.69
N ASN A 172 -16.18 1.49 34.56
CA ASN A 172 -17.48 2.17 34.36
C ASN A 172 -18.61 1.20 33.98
N SER A 173 -18.34 0.25 33.09
CA SER A 173 -19.28 -0.76 32.63
C SER A 173 -18.53 -1.94 32.00
N ILE A 174 -19.22 -3.06 31.84
CA ILE A 174 -18.72 -4.21 31.12
C ILE A 174 -19.71 -4.59 30.00
N SER A 175 -19.17 -4.96 28.84
CA SER A 175 -19.92 -5.40 27.68
C SER A 175 -19.27 -6.64 27.05
N LYS A 176 -20.00 -7.31 26.20
CA LYS A 176 -19.51 -8.37 25.35
C LYS A 176 -19.50 -7.88 23.92
N GLU A 177 -18.42 -8.09 23.20
CA GLU A 177 -18.39 -7.88 21.77
C GLU A 177 -19.09 -9.05 21.06
N ILE A 178 -20.11 -8.73 20.29
CA ILE A 178 -20.81 -9.69 19.43
C ILE A 178 -20.30 -9.47 18.01
N LYS A 179 -19.45 -10.37 17.54
CA LYS A 179 -18.98 -10.31 16.16
C LYS A 179 -20.14 -10.47 15.17
N PRO A 180 -20.12 -9.75 14.05
CA PRO A 180 -21.15 -9.87 13.04
C PRO A 180 -21.20 -11.29 12.47
N GLU A 181 -22.39 -11.80 12.25
CA GLU A 181 -22.60 -13.03 11.51
C GLU A 181 -22.70 -12.72 10.02
N PHE A 182 -22.12 -13.57 9.18
CA PHE A 182 -22.27 -13.45 7.75
C PHE A 182 -23.67 -13.89 7.33
N ASN A 183 -24.55 -12.93 7.14
CA ASN A 183 -25.93 -13.13 6.73
C ASN A 183 -26.39 -12.00 5.80
N ASP A 184 -27.60 -12.11 5.26
CA ASP A 184 -28.10 -11.13 4.27
C ASP A 184 -28.26 -9.72 4.86
N ASP A 185 -28.61 -9.60 6.15
CA ASP A 185 -28.69 -8.30 6.83
C ASP A 185 -27.31 -7.62 6.92
N PHE A 186 -26.29 -8.38 7.22
CA PHE A 186 -24.89 -7.89 7.22
C PHE A 186 -24.49 -7.43 5.81
N VAL A 187 -24.76 -8.22 4.80
CA VAL A 187 -24.42 -7.89 3.40
C VAL A 187 -25.16 -6.64 2.94
N ALA A 188 -26.47 -6.54 3.22
CA ALA A 188 -27.25 -5.34 2.88
C ALA A 188 -26.69 -4.09 3.57
N GLY A 189 -26.16 -4.24 4.80
CA GLY A 189 -25.50 -3.18 5.57
C GLY A 189 -24.19 -2.66 4.93
N LEU A 190 -23.53 -3.42 4.06
CA LEU A 190 -22.32 -2.99 3.34
C LEU A 190 -22.61 -1.91 2.28
N GLY A 191 -23.87 -1.75 1.84
CA GLY A 191 -24.28 -0.72 0.89
C GLY A 191 -23.72 -0.87 -0.52
N ILE A 192 -23.37 -2.10 -0.93
CA ILE A 192 -22.86 -2.38 -2.28
C ILE A 192 -24.04 -2.43 -3.26
N GLU A 193 -23.95 -1.66 -4.34
CA GLU A 193 -25.03 -1.59 -5.33
C GLU A 193 -25.32 -2.96 -5.95
N ASN A 194 -26.60 -3.36 -5.95
CA ASN A 194 -27.09 -4.64 -6.46
C ASN A 194 -26.55 -5.89 -5.75
N VAL A 195 -26.06 -5.75 -4.50
CA VAL A 195 -25.60 -6.86 -3.65
C VAL A 195 -26.30 -6.76 -2.30
N SER A 196 -27.15 -7.73 -1.97
CA SER A 196 -28.01 -7.71 -0.77
C SER A 196 -28.11 -9.06 -0.06
N THR A 197 -27.60 -10.13 -0.67
CA THR A 197 -27.59 -11.48 -0.09
C THR A 197 -26.17 -12.04 0.01
N THR A 198 -25.98 -13.00 0.88
CA THR A 198 -24.69 -13.71 1.04
C THR A 198 -24.23 -14.36 -0.25
N GLU A 199 -25.14 -14.92 -1.05
CA GLU A 199 -24.83 -15.52 -2.35
C GLU A 199 -24.36 -14.46 -3.37
N GLU A 200 -25.07 -13.32 -3.45
CA GLU A 200 -24.68 -12.21 -4.33
C GLU A 200 -23.32 -11.62 -3.92
N TYR A 201 -23.05 -11.51 -2.62
CA TYR A 201 -21.79 -10.99 -2.10
C TYR A 201 -20.64 -11.96 -2.40
N HIS A 202 -20.85 -13.25 -2.22
CA HIS A 202 -19.85 -14.27 -2.56
C HIS A 202 -19.50 -14.20 -4.06
N ALA A 203 -20.49 -14.13 -4.94
CA ALA A 203 -20.26 -13.98 -6.38
C ALA A 203 -19.54 -12.66 -6.75
N TYR A 204 -19.92 -11.57 -6.08
CA TYR A 204 -19.28 -10.26 -6.23
C TYR A 204 -17.80 -10.31 -5.84
N LEU A 205 -17.48 -10.87 -4.66
CA LEU A 205 -16.11 -11.01 -4.17
C LEU A 205 -15.28 -11.91 -5.09
N LYS A 206 -15.83 -13.07 -5.48
CA LYS A 206 -15.14 -13.99 -6.38
C LYS A 206 -14.71 -13.28 -7.65
N LYS A 207 -15.63 -12.57 -8.29
CA LYS A 207 -15.35 -11.79 -9.49
C LYS A 207 -14.29 -10.71 -9.24
N ALA A 208 -14.39 -9.98 -8.13
CA ALA A 208 -13.41 -8.94 -7.79
C ALA A 208 -12.00 -9.52 -7.55
N MET A 209 -11.92 -10.68 -6.88
CA MET A 209 -10.65 -11.38 -6.65
C MET A 209 -10.08 -11.93 -7.96
N GLU A 210 -10.90 -12.50 -8.84
CA GLU A 210 -10.48 -12.98 -10.17
C GLU A 210 -9.95 -11.83 -11.05
N GLU A 211 -10.62 -10.67 -11.05
CA GLU A 211 -10.18 -9.46 -11.77
C GLU A 211 -8.86 -8.92 -11.21
N SER A 212 -8.73 -8.90 -9.89
CA SER A 212 -7.49 -8.48 -9.20
C SER A 212 -6.32 -9.43 -9.51
N GLU A 213 -6.55 -10.74 -9.45
CA GLU A 213 -5.52 -11.74 -9.74
C GLU A 213 -5.08 -11.67 -11.20
N LYS A 214 -6.03 -11.49 -12.12
CA LYS A 214 -5.72 -11.29 -13.55
C LYS A 214 -4.89 -10.03 -13.78
N ALA A 215 -5.23 -8.92 -13.14
CA ALA A 215 -4.48 -7.68 -13.25
C ALA A 215 -3.05 -7.83 -12.68
N TYR A 216 -2.92 -8.52 -11.54
CA TYR A 216 -1.62 -8.82 -10.93
C TYR A 216 -0.75 -9.70 -11.84
N ALA A 217 -1.30 -10.80 -12.36
CA ALA A 217 -0.58 -11.70 -13.28
C ALA A 217 -0.16 -10.97 -14.57
N LEU A 218 -1.03 -10.10 -15.11
CA LEU A 218 -0.69 -9.27 -16.27
C LEU A 218 0.48 -8.35 -15.96
N GLN A 219 0.44 -7.63 -14.86
CA GLN A 219 1.53 -6.72 -14.43
C GLN A 219 2.84 -7.48 -14.20
N GLU A 220 2.78 -8.69 -13.62
CA GLU A 220 3.95 -9.54 -13.43
C GLU A 220 4.57 -9.94 -14.79
N MET A 221 3.76 -10.38 -15.75
CA MET A 221 4.23 -10.72 -17.10
C MET A 221 4.82 -9.52 -17.83
N GLN A 222 4.19 -8.36 -17.75
CA GLN A 222 4.70 -7.12 -18.33
C GLN A 222 6.07 -6.75 -17.76
N THR A 223 6.22 -6.86 -16.43
CA THR A 223 7.50 -6.61 -15.74
C THR A 223 8.58 -7.60 -16.17
N GLN A 224 8.24 -8.89 -16.29
CA GLN A 224 9.17 -9.90 -16.75
C GLN A 224 9.65 -9.62 -18.18
N LEU A 225 8.74 -9.31 -19.09
CA LEU A 225 9.08 -9.00 -20.49
C LEU A 225 9.95 -7.77 -20.63
N LEU A 226 9.65 -6.70 -19.89
CA LEU A 226 10.48 -5.51 -19.88
C LEU A 226 11.87 -5.79 -19.34
N THR A 227 11.96 -6.54 -18.24
CA THR A 227 13.26 -6.97 -17.67
C THR A 227 14.05 -7.79 -18.68
N MET A 228 13.43 -8.79 -19.31
CA MET A 228 14.11 -9.65 -20.30
C MET A 228 14.57 -8.84 -21.53
N ALA A 229 13.74 -7.93 -22.04
CA ALA A 229 14.12 -7.06 -23.15
C ALA A 229 15.30 -6.14 -22.77
N THR A 230 15.30 -5.66 -21.52
CA THR A 230 16.39 -4.83 -20.97
C THR A 230 17.67 -5.62 -20.79
N ASP A 231 17.60 -6.82 -20.21
CA ASP A 231 18.76 -7.70 -19.99
C ASP A 231 19.40 -8.16 -21.31
N ASN A 232 18.59 -8.33 -22.36
CA ASN A 232 19.07 -8.70 -23.70
C ASN A 232 19.69 -7.51 -24.45
N ALA A 233 19.43 -6.28 -24.04
CA ALA A 233 19.98 -5.08 -24.67
C ALA A 233 21.39 -4.76 -24.14
N THR A 234 22.17 -4.07 -24.97
CA THR A 234 23.43 -3.46 -24.53
C THR A 234 23.23 -1.95 -24.40
N VAL A 235 23.39 -1.44 -23.16
CA VAL A 235 23.26 -0.02 -22.86
C VAL A 235 24.65 0.54 -22.52
N SER A 236 25.13 1.49 -23.35
CA SER A 236 26.49 2.05 -23.26
C SER A 236 26.60 3.24 -22.31
N GLY A 237 25.49 3.73 -21.81
CA GLY A 237 25.39 4.86 -20.87
C GLY A 237 23.95 5.32 -20.72
N LYS A 238 23.75 6.33 -19.90
CA LYS A 238 22.44 6.93 -19.64
C LYS A 238 22.58 8.43 -19.38
N PRO A 239 21.67 9.27 -19.91
CA PRO A 239 21.65 10.70 -19.56
C PRO A 239 21.40 10.88 -18.06
N GLN A 240 22.16 11.74 -17.39
CA GLN A 240 21.97 12.00 -15.97
C GLN A 240 20.59 12.60 -15.71
N GLU A 241 20.12 13.47 -16.58
CA GLU A 241 18.81 14.10 -16.48
C GLU A 241 17.66 13.08 -16.50
N LEU A 242 17.82 11.93 -17.16
CA LEU A 242 16.84 10.85 -17.14
C LEU A 242 16.86 10.10 -15.80
N VAL A 243 18.06 9.89 -15.23
CA VAL A 243 18.18 9.30 -13.89
C VAL A 243 17.55 10.22 -12.84
N ASP A 244 17.85 11.53 -12.91
CA ASP A 244 17.30 12.54 -12.00
C ASP A 244 15.76 12.61 -12.09
N LYS A 245 15.21 12.48 -13.31
CA LYS A 245 13.75 12.37 -13.51
C LYS A 245 13.15 11.19 -12.75
N PHE A 246 13.71 9.99 -12.88
CA PHE A 246 13.19 8.81 -12.18
C PHE A 246 13.47 8.85 -10.68
N TYR A 247 14.57 9.43 -10.27
CA TYR A 247 14.83 9.68 -8.85
C TYR A 247 13.73 10.55 -8.24
N GLN A 248 13.37 11.66 -8.90
CA GLN A 248 12.31 12.54 -8.41
C GLN A 248 10.94 11.83 -8.40
N ILE A 249 10.61 11.04 -9.42
CA ILE A 249 9.38 10.24 -9.45
C ILE A 249 9.32 9.28 -8.25
N ASN A 250 10.43 8.58 -7.96
CA ASN A 250 10.49 7.67 -6.82
C ASN A 250 10.32 8.40 -5.48
N MET A 251 10.94 9.57 -5.33
CA MET A 251 10.82 10.40 -4.13
C MET A 251 9.39 10.92 -3.94
N ASP A 252 8.75 11.41 -5.01
CA ASP A 252 7.39 11.92 -4.98
C ASP A 252 6.40 10.81 -4.60
N ASN A 253 6.52 9.62 -5.20
CA ASN A 253 5.69 8.45 -4.89
C ASN A 253 5.84 8.02 -3.44
N MET A 254 7.07 7.90 -2.95
CA MET A 254 7.35 7.47 -1.59
C MET A 254 6.84 8.50 -0.56
N THR A 255 6.98 9.80 -0.87
CA THR A 255 6.46 10.88 -0.04
C THR A 255 4.93 10.86 0.02
N TYR A 256 4.28 10.60 -1.12
CA TYR A 256 2.83 10.46 -1.17
C TYR A 256 2.35 9.26 -0.34
N GLU A 257 2.97 8.09 -0.51
CA GLU A 257 2.65 6.91 0.30
C GLU A 257 2.80 7.20 1.80
N ALA A 258 3.91 7.80 2.22
CA ALA A 258 4.11 8.19 3.61
C ALA A 258 2.98 9.09 4.14
N SER A 259 2.58 10.08 3.34
CA SER A 259 1.51 11.01 3.70
C SER A 259 0.15 10.33 3.84
N ALA A 260 -0.13 9.31 3.01
CA ALA A 260 -1.37 8.51 3.10
C ALA A 260 -1.47 7.74 4.42
N TYR A 261 -0.32 7.41 5.05
CA TYR A 261 -0.25 6.82 6.39
C TYR A 261 -0.11 7.86 7.51
N GLY A 262 -0.15 9.18 7.18
CA GLY A 262 0.03 10.26 8.16
C GLY A 262 1.44 10.33 8.75
N MET A 263 2.44 9.81 8.04
CA MET A 263 3.83 9.72 8.47
C MET A 263 4.72 10.67 7.66
N ASP A 264 5.83 11.12 8.26
CA ASP A 264 6.93 11.69 7.47
C ASP A 264 7.65 10.58 6.68
N LEU A 265 8.32 10.98 5.60
CA LEU A 265 8.97 10.06 4.67
C LEU A 265 9.93 9.08 5.37
N MET A 266 10.82 9.57 6.25
CA MET A 266 11.84 8.70 6.85
C MET A 266 11.26 7.76 7.91
N SER A 267 10.25 8.20 8.65
CA SER A 267 9.50 7.34 9.57
C SER A 267 8.79 6.21 8.81
N TYR A 268 8.16 6.52 7.68
CA TYR A 268 7.53 5.53 6.81
C TYR A 268 8.55 4.54 6.24
N VAL A 269 9.65 5.04 5.66
CA VAL A 269 10.71 4.23 5.06
C VAL A 269 11.33 3.28 6.09
N ASN A 270 11.62 3.77 7.29
CA ASN A 270 12.17 2.94 8.35
C ASN A 270 11.17 1.86 8.81
N ALA A 271 9.91 2.24 9.07
CA ALA A 271 8.88 1.30 9.52
C ALA A 271 8.58 0.21 8.46
N ARG A 272 8.54 0.60 7.17
CA ARG A 272 8.13 -0.30 6.07
C ARG A 272 9.26 -1.17 5.57
N PHE A 273 10.50 -0.63 5.51
CA PHE A 273 11.64 -1.25 4.84
C PHE A 273 12.83 -1.49 5.76
N GLY A 274 12.87 -0.87 6.95
CA GLY A 274 13.96 -0.98 7.90
C GLY A 274 15.24 -0.26 7.42
N LEU A 275 15.09 0.80 6.60
CA LEU A 275 16.21 1.58 6.08
C LEU A 275 16.40 2.88 6.86
N ASP A 276 17.64 3.27 7.01
CA ASP A 276 18.08 4.62 7.37
C ASP A 276 18.16 5.50 6.12
N GLU A 277 18.47 6.79 6.30
CA GLU A 277 18.55 7.78 5.23
C GLU A 277 19.59 7.41 4.15
N GLU A 278 20.78 6.92 4.54
CA GLU A 278 21.83 6.51 3.61
C GLU A 278 21.40 5.26 2.80
N GLY A 279 20.77 4.31 3.46
CA GLY A 279 20.25 3.11 2.81
C GLY A 279 19.11 3.44 1.84
N PHE A 280 18.22 4.34 2.22
CA PHE A 280 17.12 4.79 1.36
C PHE A 280 17.61 5.53 0.13
N GLU A 281 18.53 6.49 0.31
CA GLU A 281 19.15 7.21 -0.80
C GLU A 281 19.84 6.26 -1.78
N THR A 282 20.62 5.31 -1.28
CA THR A 282 21.33 4.31 -2.10
C THR A 282 20.37 3.47 -2.94
N GLU A 283 19.29 2.97 -2.34
CA GLU A 283 18.31 2.13 -3.05
C GLU A 283 17.48 2.98 -4.05
N THR A 284 17.16 4.23 -3.72
CA THR A 284 16.38 5.13 -4.58
C THR A 284 17.19 5.52 -5.82
N VAL A 285 18.49 5.84 -5.67
CA VAL A 285 19.39 6.10 -6.80
C VAL A 285 19.52 4.87 -7.69
N ALA A 286 19.74 3.68 -7.11
CA ALA A 286 19.86 2.45 -7.87
C ALA A 286 18.58 2.14 -8.67
N ALA A 287 17.42 2.34 -8.05
CA ALA A 287 16.13 2.16 -8.73
C ALA A 287 15.92 3.17 -9.88
N ALA A 288 16.32 4.43 -9.66
CA ALA A 288 16.25 5.46 -10.71
C ALA A 288 17.17 5.14 -11.90
N GLU A 289 18.36 4.64 -11.64
CA GLU A 289 19.29 4.18 -12.67
C GLU A 289 18.74 3.01 -13.48
N GLU A 290 18.14 2.02 -12.83
CA GLU A 290 17.48 0.88 -13.48
C GLU A 290 16.29 1.34 -14.32
N SER A 291 15.44 2.22 -13.78
CA SER A 291 14.31 2.80 -14.51
C SER A 291 14.75 3.59 -15.75
N ALA A 292 15.84 4.36 -15.65
CA ALA A 292 16.40 5.08 -16.79
C ALA A 292 16.88 4.13 -17.89
N VAL A 293 17.51 3.01 -17.53
CA VAL A 293 17.94 1.98 -18.50
C VAL A 293 16.74 1.35 -19.18
N GLN A 294 15.70 0.96 -18.44
CA GLN A 294 14.48 0.39 -18.98
C GLN A 294 13.76 1.36 -19.92
N ALA A 295 13.66 2.64 -19.53
CA ALA A 295 13.07 3.67 -20.38
C ALA A 295 13.85 3.85 -21.69
N LEU A 296 15.18 3.86 -21.66
CA LEU A 296 16.00 3.93 -22.86
C LEU A 296 15.77 2.75 -23.82
N VAL A 297 15.64 1.53 -23.27
CA VAL A 297 15.31 0.33 -24.06
C VAL A 297 13.91 0.47 -24.66
N CYS A 298 12.92 0.91 -23.90
CA CYS A 298 11.57 1.19 -24.41
C CYS A 298 11.59 2.23 -25.54
N LEU A 299 12.30 3.33 -25.36
CA LEU A 299 12.42 4.38 -26.39
C LEU A 299 13.07 3.85 -27.69
N LYS A 300 14.07 2.99 -27.55
CA LYS A 300 14.70 2.36 -28.70
C LYS A 300 13.75 1.39 -29.42
N ILE A 301 13.00 0.58 -28.68
CA ILE A 301 11.97 -0.30 -29.25
C ILE A 301 10.88 0.54 -29.93
N ALA A 302 10.38 1.59 -29.26
CA ALA A 302 9.36 2.49 -29.83
C ALA A 302 9.81 3.07 -31.18
N ARG A 303 11.07 3.47 -31.28
CA ARG A 303 11.65 4.02 -32.52
C ARG A 303 11.77 2.97 -33.61
N ASP A 304 12.31 1.79 -33.31
CA ASP A 304 12.54 0.73 -34.29
C ASP A 304 11.22 0.15 -34.83
N GLU A 305 10.17 0.13 -33.98
CA GLU A 305 8.83 -0.38 -34.32
C GLU A 305 7.84 0.71 -34.73
N ASN A 306 8.27 1.98 -34.79
CA ASN A 306 7.42 3.15 -35.10
C ASN A 306 6.20 3.26 -34.16
N ILE A 307 6.38 2.92 -32.88
CA ILE A 307 5.35 3.12 -31.86
C ILE A 307 5.34 4.59 -31.45
N VAL A 308 4.21 5.25 -31.64
CA VAL A 308 4.02 6.66 -31.32
C VAL A 308 2.75 6.86 -30.48
N VAL A 309 2.72 7.91 -29.70
CA VAL A 309 1.52 8.36 -28.97
C VAL A 309 0.84 9.42 -29.81
N THR A 310 -0.33 9.11 -30.33
CA THR A 310 -1.14 10.05 -31.14
C THR A 310 -2.03 10.91 -30.23
N GLU A 311 -2.58 12.00 -30.75
CA GLU A 311 -3.55 12.82 -30.04
C GLU A 311 -4.85 12.05 -29.74
N GLU A 312 -5.17 11.03 -30.54
CA GLU A 312 -6.31 10.13 -30.30
C GLU A 312 -6.03 9.19 -29.12
N ASP A 313 -4.80 8.65 -29.01
CA ASP A 313 -4.38 7.86 -27.85
C ASP A 313 -4.49 8.69 -26.55
N VAL A 314 -3.97 9.92 -26.58
CA VAL A 314 -4.03 10.83 -25.43
C VAL A 314 -5.47 11.13 -25.03
N LYS A 315 -6.35 11.38 -26.03
CA LYS A 315 -7.75 11.66 -25.76
C LYS A 315 -8.45 10.46 -25.12
N ALA A 316 -8.28 9.27 -25.70
CA ALA A 316 -8.89 8.04 -25.19
C ALA A 316 -8.39 7.70 -23.76
N ALA A 317 -7.08 7.84 -23.52
CA ALA A 317 -6.50 7.59 -22.22
C ALA A 317 -7.02 8.58 -21.16
N VAL A 318 -7.05 9.88 -21.47
CA VAL A 318 -7.57 10.88 -20.52
C VAL A 318 -9.05 10.67 -20.21
N GLU A 319 -9.88 10.29 -21.20
CA GLU A 319 -11.29 9.96 -20.98
C GLU A 319 -11.50 8.78 -20.04
N ASN A 320 -10.59 7.82 -20.02
CA ASN A 320 -10.61 6.68 -19.09
C ASN A 320 -10.06 7.04 -17.70
N ASP A 321 -9.02 7.87 -17.65
CA ASP A 321 -8.19 8.03 -16.46
C ASP A 321 -8.65 9.14 -15.52
N TYR A 322 -9.24 10.25 -16.04
CA TYR A 322 -9.50 11.44 -15.24
C TYR A 322 -10.30 11.16 -13.95
N ALA A 323 -11.34 10.32 -14.04
CA ALA A 323 -12.16 9.99 -12.89
C ALA A 323 -11.46 9.04 -11.91
N ALA A 324 -10.67 8.08 -12.42
CA ALA A 324 -9.88 7.17 -11.61
C ALA A 324 -8.81 7.91 -10.80
N TYR A 325 -8.27 9.01 -11.33
CA TYR A 325 -7.34 9.89 -10.62
C TYR A 325 -8.02 10.98 -9.76
N GLY A 326 -9.35 10.91 -9.58
CA GLY A 326 -10.10 11.81 -8.71
C GLY A 326 -10.35 13.19 -9.28
N TYR A 327 -10.17 13.39 -10.58
CA TYR A 327 -10.48 14.66 -11.24
C TYR A 327 -11.95 14.72 -11.63
N PRO A 328 -12.62 15.86 -11.44
CA PRO A 328 -14.05 15.99 -11.75
C PRO A 328 -14.35 16.09 -13.26
N SER A 329 -13.35 16.43 -14.08
CA SER A 329 -13.51 16.54 -15.54
C SER A 329 -12.19 16.34 -16.29
N VAL A 330 -12.30 16.01 -17.57
CA VAL A 330 -11.19 15.94 -18.53
C VAL A 330 -10.44 17.28 -18.65
N GLU A 331 -11.17 18.40 -18.59
CA GLU A 331 -10.60 19.73 -18.67
C GLU A 331 -9.70 20.02 -17.47
N GLU A 332 -10.16 19.68 -16.26
CA GLU A 332 -9.39 19.89 -15.05
C GLU A 332 -8.18 18.97 -14.97
N PHE A 333 -8.34 17.72 -15.38
CA PHE A 333 -7.21 16.79 -15.53
C PHE A 333 -6.12 17.39 -16.43
N LYS A 334 -6.49 17.82 -17.65
CA LYS A 334 -5.54 18.42 -18.60
C LYS A 334 -4.92 19.74 -18.16
N ALA A 335 -5.62 20.49 -17.31
CA ALA A 335 -5.11 21.75 -16.79
C ALA A 335 -4.12 21.56 -15.62
N THR A 336 -4.19 20.43 -14.95
CA THR A 336 -3.41 20.14 -13.73
C THR A 336 -2.24 19.19 -13.99
N VAL A 337 -2.44 18.20 -14.86
CA VAL A 337 -1.44 17.16 -15.17
C VAL A 337 -0.48 17.66 -16.26
N ASP A 338 0.81 17.42 -16.08
CA ASP A 338 1.81 17.62 -17.12
C ASP A 338 1.56 16.63 -18.28
N MET A 339 0.99 17.13 -19.35
CA MET A 339 0.59 16.30 -20.49
C MET A 339 1.78 15.72 -21.27
N ASN A 340 2.99 16.26 -21.12
CA ASN A 340 4.18 15.66 -21.73
C ASN A 340 4.65 14.46 -20.90
N LYS A 341 4.67 14.56 -19.57
CA LYS A 341 4.90 13.41 -18.68
C LYS A 341 3.85 12.33 -18.89
N TYR A 342 2.60 12.73 -19.09
CA TYR A 342 1.51 11.80 -19.38
C TYR A 342 1.73 11.06 -20.71
N LYS A 343 2.16 11.77 -21.78
CA LYS A 343 2.54 11.15 -23.06
C LYS A 343 3.73 10.21 -22.93
N ASP A 344 4.73 10.57 -22.13
CA ASP A 344 5.88 9.69 -21.83
C ASP A 344 5.39 8.35 -21.25
N ASN A 345 4.48 8.38 -20.30
CA ASN A 345 3.91 7.17 -19.69
C ASN A 345 3.10 6.36 -20.69
N LEU A 346 2.28 7.01 -21.51
CA LEU A 346 1.53 6.33 -22.57
C LEU A 346 2.47 5.63 -23.58
N LEU A 347 3.61 6.23 -23.90
CA LEU A 347 4.61 5.61 -24.76
C LEU A 347 5.18 4.33 -24.14
N LEU A 348 5.54 4.36 -22.85
CA LEU A 348 6.02 3.18 -22.16
C LEU A 348 4.98 2.07 -22.16
N ASN A 349 3.73 2.38 -21.83
CA ASN A 349 2.64 1.42 -21.83
C ASN A 349 2.45 0.79 -23.22
N LYS A 350 2.43 1.59 -24.29
CA LYS A 350 2.32 1.07 -25.67
C LYS A 350 3.49 0.14 -26.04
N VAL A 351 4.70 0.41 -25.56
CA VAL A 351 5.85 -0.50 -25.80
C VAL A 351 5.69 -1.79 -25.02
N VAL A 352 5.23 -1.73 -23.78
CA VAL A 352 4.97 -2.92 -22.97
C VAL A 352 3.84 -3.76 -23.57
N ASP A 353 2.77 -3.13 -24.05
CA ASP A 353 1.69 -3.81 -24.78
C ASP A 353 2.23 -4.50 -26.04
N PHE A 354 3.09 -3.80 -26.80
CA PHE A 354 3.77 -4.40 -27.94
C PHE A 354 4.63 -5.63 -27.56
N LEU A 355 5.36 -5.56 -26.45
CA LEU A 355 6.13 -6.71 -25.96
C LEU A 355 5.19 -7.86 -25.60
N MET A 356 4.07 -7.60 -24.93
CA MET A 356 3.05 -8.60 -24.61
C MET A 356 2.44 -9.25 -25.85
N GLU A 357 2.09 -8.46 -26.88
CA GLU A 357 1.53 -8.96 -28.13
C GLU A 357 2.50 -9.85 -28.92
N ASN A 358 3.81 -9.62 -28.75
CA ASN A 358 4.87 -10.39 -29.42
C ASN A 358 5.48 -11.47 -28.52
N ALA A 359 4.98 -11.66 -27.31
CA ALA A 359 5.45 -12.70 -26.39
C ALA A 359 4.79 -14.07 -26.64
N THR A 360 5.45 -15.12 -26.17
CA THR A 360 4.86 -16.44 -26.03
C THR A 360 4.49 -16.64 -24.56
N ILE A 361 3.21 -16.61 -24.26
CA ILE A 361 2.71 -16.78 -22.90
C ILE A 361 2.43 -18.27 -22.67
N THR A 362 2.97 -18.80 -21.58
CA THR A 362 2.72 -20.17 -21.10
C THR A 362 2.02 -20.09 -19.74
N GLU A 363 0.90 -20.76 -19.60
CA GLU A 363 0.23 -20.89 -18.30
C GLU A 363 0.90 -21.99 -17.47
N VAL A 364 1.11 -21.76 -16.18
CA VAL A 364 1.53 -22.82 -15.27
C VAL A 364 0.33 -23.75 -15.10
N PRO A 365 0.51 -25.08 -15.33
CA PRO A 365 -0.54 -26.03 -14.99
C PRO A 365 -0.84 -25.94 -13.49
N GLU A 366 -2.12 -25.83 -13.11
CA GLU A 366 -2.51 -25.93 -11.71
C GLU A 366 -1.94 -27.20 -11.09
N ILE A 367 -1.16 -27.04 -10.02
CA ILE A 367 -0.80 -28.15 -9.15
C ILE A 367 -2.03 -28.40 -8.29
N THR A 368 -2.88 -29.30 -8.71
CA THR A 368 -3.94 -29.85 -7.83
C THR A 368 -3.21 -30.69 -6.78
N GLU A 369 -3.07 -30.14 -5.55
CA GLU A 369 -2.68 -30.93 -4.37
C GLU A 369 -3.82 -31.86 -3.90
#